data_73bc3ae4e10a54c8ed93a6a4ab4edb55
#
_entry.id   73bc3ae4e10a54c8ed93a6a4ab4edb55
#
_cell.length_a   1.000
_cell.length_b   1.000
_cell.length_c   1.000
_cell.angle_alpha   90.00
_cell.angle_beta   90.00
_cell.angle_gamma   90.00
#
_symmetry.space_group_name_H-M   'P 1'
#
loop_
_entity.id
_entity.type
_entity.pdbx_description
1 polymer ?
#
loop_
_entity_poly.entity_id
_entity_poly.type
_entity_poly.pdbx_seq_one_letter_code
_entity_poly.pdbx_strand_id
1 'polypeptide(L)'
;MNSPFREKREKLTQHFQEQIPGFEILSKKESPLLRALSKLLFFNKKFLTSYVTTLYPKIYVPELPWREKDDVAAMATLAHEYVHLKDRKKMGLIFNFLYLFPQNLAPFALLGAFGNSPLWFLCLLFLLPIPSPTRAWLEFRGYRMTLAVWAHFLGRDWKPGKFILSVVEKQYCSSSYYWMFPFEEYMVRKFHIGHIQRRNDPIVLEVLKILEND
;
A
#
# COMPACT_ATOMS: atom_id res chain seq x y z
N MET A 1 -0.41 -13.53 -29.21
CA MET A 1 0.83 -12.76 -29.00
C MET A 1 0.91 -12.43 -27.51
N ASN A 2 1.99 -12.86 -26.83
CA ASN A 2 2.21 -12.46 -25.44
C ASN A 2 2.60 -10.98 -25.41
N SER A 3 1.89 -10.18 -24.62
CA SER A 3 2.26 -8.78 -24.40
C SER A 3 3.61 -8.72 -23.69
N PRO A 4 4.54 -7.82 -24.07
CA PRO A 4 5.82 -7.67 -23.39
C PRO A 4 5.66 -7.31 -21.88
N PHE A 5 4.54 -6.71 -21.54
CA PHE A 5 4.20 -6.42 -20.13
C PHE A 5 3.86 -7.68 -19.33
N ARG A 6 3.29 -8.71 -20.00
CA ARG A 6 2.96 -9.97 -19.35
C ARG A 6 4.21 -10.71 -18.88
N GLU A 7 5.21 -10.82 -19.73
CA GLU A 7 6.46 -11.46 -19.37
C GLU A 7 7.16 -10.76 -18.20
N LYS A 8 7.25 -9.42 -18.25
CA LYS A 8 7.82 -8.63 -17.15
C LYS A 8 7.03 -8.80 -15.84
N ARG A 9 5.70 -8.89 -15.91
CA ARG A 9 4.86 -9.16 -14.74
C ARG A 9 5.10 -10.57 -14.17
N GLU A 10 5.25 -11.57 -15.01
CA GLU A 10 5.56 -12.94 -14.61
C GLU A 10 6.94 -13.00 -13.94
N LYS A 11 7.97 -12.38 -14.52
CA LYS A 11 9.31 -12.24 -13.91
C LYS A 11 9.24 -11.59 -12.53
N LEU A 12 8.50 -10.47 -12.39
CA LEU A 12 8.29 -9.84 -11.09
C LEU A 12 7.60 -10.77 -10.09
N THR A 13 6.55 -11.45 -10.51
CA THR A 13 5.79 -12.36 -9.64
C THR A 13 6.65 -13.53 -9.18
N GLN A 14 7.43 -14.12 -10.07
CA GLN A 14 8.38 -15.18 -9.75
C GLN A 14 9.43 -14.69 -8.73
N HIS A 15 10.02 -13.52 -8.97
CA HIS A 15 10.97 -12.94 -8.02
C HIS A 15 10.34 -12.73 -6.64
N PHE A 16 9.09 -12.25 -6.57
CA PHE A 16 8.41 -12.08 -5.29
C PHE A 16 8.18 -13.40 -4.57
N GLN A 17 7.88 -14.48 -5.31
CA GLN A 17 7.77 -15.83 -4.74
C GLN A 17 9.10 -16.33 -4.16
N GLU A 18 10.21 -16.05 -4.83
CA GLU A 18 11.54 -16.41 -4.35
C GLU A 18 11.94 -15.62 -3.08
N GLN A 19 11.58 -14.35 -3.02
CA GLN A 19 11.93 -13.46 -1.91
C GLN A 19 11.01 -13.59 -0.70
N ILE A 20 9.75 -13.93 -0.90
CA ILE A 20 8.71 -14.00 0.14
C ILE A 20 8.10 -15.41 0.16
N PRO A 21 8.55 -16.29 1.06
CA PRO A 21 7.98 -17.64 1.17
C PRO A 21 6.45 -17.61 1.40
N GLY A 22 5.71 -18.36 0.59
CA GLY A 22 4.24 -18.40 0.65
C GLY A 22 3.55 -17.21 -0.03
N PHE A 23 4.28 -16.44 -0.86
CA PHE A 23 3.69 -15.37 -1.65
C PHE A 23 2.64 -15.89 -2.63
N GLU A 24 1.47 -15.28 -2.58
CA GLU A 24 0.35 -15.54 -3.49
C GLU A 24 -0.43 -14.25 -3.78
N ILE A 25 -1.00 -14.17 -4.98
CA ILE A 25 -1.95 -13.13 -5.35
C ILE A 25 -3.34 -13.76 -5.38
N LEU A 26 -4.25 -13.31 -4.52
CA LEU A 26 -5.58 -13.88 -4.33
C LEU A 26 -6.68 -12.85 -4.58
N SER A 27 -7.89 -13.32 -4.90
CA SER A 27 -9.06 -12.44 -4.95
C SER A 27 -9.57 -12.13 -3.53
N LYS A 28 -9.89 -10.87 -3.26
CA LYS A 28 -10.56 -10.47 -2.01
C LYS A 28 -11.91 -11.17 -1.81
N LYS A 29 -12.63 -11.40 -2.90
CA LYS A 29 -13.95 -12.04 -2.87
C LYS A 29 -13.88 -13.50 -2.43
N GLU A 30 -12.73 -14.17 -2.64
CA GLU A 30 -12.49 -15.55 -2.26
C GLU A 30 -12.02 -15.71 -0.81
N SER A 31 -11.54 -14.63 -0.18
CA SER A 31 -11.07 -14.67 1.20
C SER A 31 -12.21 -14.54 2.21
N PRO A 32 -12.49 -15.58 3.04
CA PRO A 32 -13.51 -15.48 4.10
C PRO A 32 -13.22 -14.36 5.10
N LEU A 33 -11.94 -14.18 5.45
CA LEU A 33 -11.49 -13.14 6.37
C LEU A 33 -11.81 -11.74 5.82
N LEU A 34 -11.47 -11.45 4.55
CA LEU A 34 -11.72 -10.14 3.97
C LEU A 34 -13.21 -9.88 3.72
N ARG A 35 -13.99 -10.93 3.44
CA ARG A 35 -15.46 -10.82 3.41
C ARG A 35 -16.05 -10.49 4.78
N ALA A 36 -15.56 -11.12 5.85
CA ALA A 36 -15.98 -10.79 7.21
C ALA A 36 -15.57 -9.36 7.59
N LEU A 37 -14.32 -8.97 7.27
CA LEU A 37 -13.83 -7.62 7.50
C LEU A 37 -14.62 -6.56 6.72
N SER A 38 -15.04 -6.85 5.49
CA SER A 38 -15.86 -5.92 4.70
C SER A 38 -17.23 -5.67 5.33
N LYS A 39 -17.80 -6.66 6.04
CA LYS A 39 -19.06 -6.48 6.79
C LYS A 39 -18.84 -5.59 8.00
N LEU A 40 -17.71 -5.73 8.68
CA LEU A 40 -17.32 -4.85 9.80
C LEU A 40 -17.07 -3.41 9.30
N LEU A 41 -16.46 -3.27 8.13
CA LEU A 41 -16.18 -1.99 7.47
C LEU A 41 -17.34 -1.54 6.56
N PHE A 42 -18.60 -1.72 7.00
CA PHE A 42 -19.81 -1.44 6.21
C PHE A 42 -19.86 -0.02 5.64
N PHE A 43 -19.18 0.93 6.28
CA PHE A 43 -19.04 2.32 5.84
C PHE A 43 -18.08 2.47 4.63
N ASN A 44 -17.21 1.49 4.36
CA ASN A 44 -16.29 1.51 3.22
C ASN A 44 -16.74 0.52 2.12
N LYS A 45 -17.77 0.92 1.36
CA LYS A 45 -18.35 0.11 0.26
C LYS A 45 -17.33 -0.28 -0.82
N LYS A 46 -16.21 0.46 -0.94
CA LYS A 46 -15.17 0.23 -1.94
C LYS A 46 -14.07 -0.75 -1.46
N PHE A 47 -14.14 -1.22 -0.21
CA PHE A 47 -13.10 -2.08 0.37
C PHE A 47 -12.82 -3.33 -0.47
N LEU A 48 -13.84 -4.04 -0.94
CA LEU A 48 -13.68 -5.26 -1.74
C LEU A 48 -13.39 -4.99 -3.23
N THR A 49 -13.78 -3.82 -3.75
CA THR A 49 -13.85 -3.59 -5.20
C THR A 49 -12.78 -2.66 -5.76
N SER A 50 -12.14 -1.83 -4.92
CA SER A 50 -11.27 -0.76 -5.43
C SER A 50 -9.85 -0.78 -4.91
N TYR A 51 -9.59 -1.38 -3.74
CA TYR A 51 -8.27 -1.36 -3.11
C TYR A 51 -7.59 -2.72 -3.20
N VAL A 52 -6.28 -2.73 -3.37
CA VAL A 52 -5.43 -3.90 -3.10
C VAL A 52 -5.14 -3.93 -1.61
N THR A 53 -5.01 -5.11 -1.03
CA THR A 53 -4.73 -5.28 0.40
C THR A 53 -3.64 -6.30 0.58
N THR A 54 -2.55 -5.91 1.23
CA THR A 54 -1.47 -6.82 1.59
C THR A 54 -1.67 -7.34 3.00
N LEU A 55 -1.80 -8.66 3.12
CA LEU A 55 -1.74 -9.40 4.38
C LEU A 55 -0.63 -10.44 4.24
N TYR A 56 0.53 -10.12 4.78
CA TYR A 56 1.73 -10.95 4.64
C TYR A 56 1.47 -12.43 4.90
N PRO A 57 1.89 -13.31 4.01
CA PRO A 57 2.73 -13.10 2.83
C PRO A 57 1.96 -12.87 1.52
N LYS A 58 0.66 -12.59 1.56
CA LYS A 58 -0.26 -12.59 0.41
C LYS A 58 -0.71 -11.17 0.02
N ILE A 59 -0.97 -10.99 -1.29
CA ILE A 59 -1.60 -9.79 -1.84
C ILE A 59 -3.02 -10.16 -2.27
N TYR A 60 -4.00 -9.36 -1.85
CA TYR A 60 -5.40 -9.54 -2.18
C TYR A 60 -5.87 -8.44 -3.14
N VAL A 61 -6.26 -8.84 -4.33
CA VAL A 61 -6.76 -7.95 -5.37
C VAL A 61 -8.30 -7.95 -5.43
N PRO A 62 -8.96 -6.87 -5.87
CA PRO A 62 -10.41 -6.78 -5.92
C PRO A 62 -11.08 -7.86 -6.76
N GLU A 63 -10.56 -8.10 -7.97
CA GLU A 63 -11.09 -9.08 -8.92
C GLU A 63 -9.98 -9.78 -9.69
N LEU A 64 -10.23 -11.03 -10.13
CA LEU A 64 -9.28 -11.81 -10.93
C LEU A 64 -8.92 -11.20 -12.28
N PRO A 65 -9.81 -10.49 -13.03
CA PRO A 65 -9.41 -9.76 -14.23
C PRO A 65 -8.26 -8.76 -14.00
N TRP A 66 -8.07 -8.31 -12.75
CA TRP A 66 -6.94 -7.48 -12.37
C TRP A 66 -5.59 -8.20 -12.56
N ARG A 67 -5.54 -9.53 -12.31
CA ARG A 67 -4.34 -10.36 -12.55
C ARG A 67 -3.93 -10.42 -14.02
N GLU A 68 -4.90 -10.27 -14.92
CA GLU A 68 -4.71 -10.37 -16.37
C GLU A 68 -4.33 -9.03 -17.00
N LYS A 69 -4.37 -7.94 -16.23
CA LYS A 69 -3.92 -6.64 -16.72
C LYS A 69 -2.42 -6.63 -16.92
N ASP A 70 -2.03 -6.61 -18.18
CA ASP A 70 -0.65 -6.50 -18.62
C ASP A 70 -0.31 -5.03 -18.88
N ASP A 71 -0.50 -4.19 -17.89
CA ASP A 71 -0.24 -2.76 -17.99
C ASP A 71 0.74 -2.27 -16.91
N VAL A 72 1.30 -1.09 -17.14
CA VAL A 72 2.24 -0.44 -16.22
C VAL A 72 1.60 -0.19 -14.85
N ALA A 73 0.30 0.10 -14.82
CA ALA A 73 -0.41 0.34 -13.56
C ALA A 73 -0.48 -0.92 -12.69
N ALA A 74 -0.72 -2.09 -13.32
CA ALA A 74 -0.73 -3.36 -12.60
C ALA A 74 0.65 -3.69 -12.03
N MET A 75 1.71 -3.54 -12.84
CA MET A 75 3.09 -3.76 -12.40
C MET A 75 3.49 -2.78 -11.29
N ALA A 76 3.16 -1.49 -11.43
CA ALA A 76 3.45 -0.47 -10.43
C ALA A 76 2.73 -0.76 -9.10
N THR A 77 1.49 -1.27 -9.16
CA THR A 77 0.75 -1.67 -7.96
C THR A 77 1.38 -2.91 -7.31
N LEU A 78 1.73 -3.94 -8.08
CA LEU A 78 2.42 -5.12 -7.54
C LEU A 78 3.75 -4.76 -6.87
N ALA A 79 4.53 -3.91 -7.50
CA ALA A 79 5.79 -3.44 -6.95
C ALA A 79 5.60 -2.59 -5.67
N HIS A 80 4.52 -1.79 -5.59
CA HIS A 80 4.12 -1.07 -4.40
C HIS A 80 3.86 -2.03 -3.23
N GLU A 81 3.02 -3.03 -3.46
CA GLU A 81 2.66 -4.02 -2.44
C GLU A 81 3.87 -4.88 -2.02
N TYR A 82 4.80 -5.11 -2.94
CA TYR A 82 6.05 -5.80 -2.63
C TYR A 82 6.90 -5.04 -1.59
N VAL A 83 6.92 -3.70 -1.66
CA VAL A 83 7.58 -2.89 -0.62
C VAL A 83 6.98 -3.18 0.75
N HIS A 84 5.65 -3.23 0.85
CA HIS A 84 4.96 -3.55 2.11
C HIS A 84 5.29 -4.97 2.60
N LEU A 85 5.38 -5.95 1.70
CA LEU A 85 5.79 -7.32 2.05
C LEU A 85 7.23 -7.37 2.58
N LYS A 86 8.16 -6.67 1.93
CA LYS A 86 9.57 -6.57 2.38
C LYS A 86 9.67 -5.87 3.74
N ASP A 87 8.94 -4.77 3.91
CA ASP A 87 8.90 -4.03 5.18
C ASP A 87 8.29 -4.92 6.29
N ARG A 88 7.22 -5.63 6.01
CA ARG A 88 6.60 -6.57 6.96
C ARG A 88 7.52 -7.73 7.32
N LYS A 89 8.23 -8.30 6.33
CA LYS A 89 9.24 -9.34 6.56
C LYS A 89 10.36 -8.84 7.48
N LYS A 90 10.81 -7.59 7.27
CA LYS A 90 11.90 -6.98 8.06
C LYS A 90 11.46 -6.58 9.47
N MET A 91 10.29 -5.95 9.59
CA MET A 91 9.83 -5.32 10.84
C MET A 91 8.96 -6.26 11.70
N GLY A 92 8.54 -7.39 11.18
CA GLY A 92 7.65 -8.30 11.91
C GLY A 92 6.32 -7.62 12.27
N LEU A 93 5.77 -7.93 13.45
CA LEU A 93 4.50 -7.38 13.94
C LEU A 93 4.50 -5.86 14.12
N ILE A 94 5.70 -5.26 14.28
CA ILE A 94 5.85 -3.81 14.42
C ILE A 94 5.31 -3.09 13.17
N PHE A 95 5.48 -3.66 11.97
CA PHE A 95 4.89 -3.12 10.76
C PHE A 95 3.37 -2.94 10.89
N ASN A 96 2.67 -3.97 11.33
CA ASN A 96 1.21 -3.92 11.48
C ASN A 96 0.79 -2.88 12.52
N PHE A 97 1.54 -2.81 13.64
CA PHE A 97 1.29 -1.81 14.66
C PHE A 97 1.43 -0.39 14.10
N LEU A 98 2.54 -0.09 13.42
CA LEU A 98 2.79 1.22 12.84
C LEU A 98 1.81 1.57 11.71
N TYR A 99 1.38 0.59 10.92
CA TYR A 99 0.45 0.79 9.82
C TYR A 99 -0.96 1.13 10.32
N LEU A 100 -1.38 0.55 11.45
CA LEU A 100 -2.70 0.77 12.04
C LEU A 100 -2.72 1.84 13.13
N PHE A 101 -1.55 2.40 13.50
CA PHE A 101 -1.46 3.45 14.50
C PHE A 101 -2.01 4.79 13.96
N PRO A 102 -2.81 5.56 14.74
CA PRO A 102 -3.19 5.31 16.13
C PRO A 102 -4.50 4.48 16.32
N GLN A 103 -5.17 4.04 15.24
CA GLN A 103 -6.47 3.38 15.31
C GLN A 103 -6.43 2.06 16.11
N ASN A 104 -5.28 1.39 16.15
CA ASN A 104 -5.08 0.18 16.96
C ASN A 104 -5.09 0.42 18.48
N LEU A 105 -5.20 1.67 18.94
CA LEU A 105 -5.40 2.01 20.36
C LEU A 105 -6.88 1.97 20.75
N ALA A 106 -7.81 2.03 19.79
CA ALA A 106 -9.25 2.02 20.10
C ALA A 106 -9.73 0.80 20.90
N PRO A 107 -9.25 -0.44 20.70
CA PRO A 107 -9.64 -1.60 21.49
C PRO A 107 -9.38 -1.45 23.01
N PHE A 108 -8.45 -0.59 23.43
CA PHE A 108 -8.22 -0.33 24.86
C PHE A 108 -9.43 0.30 25.55
N ALA A 109 -10.38 0.87 24.80
CA ALA A 109 -11.67 1.30 25.35
C ALA A 109 -12.42 0.18 26.09
N LEU A 110 -12.20 -1.09 25.69
CA LEU A 110 -12.81 -2.25 26.37
C LEU A 110 -12.39 -2.35 27.85
N LEU A 111 -11.21 -1.83 28.23
CA LEU A 111 -10.77 -1.80 29.61
C LEU A 111 -11.69 -0.96 30.49
N GLY A 112 -12.37 0.03 29.90
CA GLY A 112 -13.39 0.82 30.59
C GLY A 112 -14.61 -0.01 31.01
N ALA A 113 -14.98 -1.01 30.22
CA ALA A 113 -16.09 -1.91 30.50
C ALA A 113 -15.80 -2.88 31.67
N PHE A 114 -14.54 -3.11 32.01
CA PHE A 114 -14.13 -3.93 33.14
C PHE A 114 -13.96 -3.14 34.46
N GLY A 115 -14.46 -1.91 34.51
CA GLY A 115 -14.54 -1.11 35.74
C GLY A 115 -13.23 -0.44 36.18
N ASN A 116 -12.17 -0.49 35.38
CA ASN A 116 -10.86 0.08 35.74
C ASN A 116 -10.89 1.63 35.79
N SER A 117 -11.48 2.25 34.77
CA SER A 117 -11.70 3.70 34.71
C SER A 117 -12.52 4.07 33.47
N PRO A 118 -13.49 4.99 33.55
CA PRO A 118 -14.24 5.47 32.38
C PRO A 118 -13.34 6.23 31.37
N LEU A 119 -12.17 6.68 31.80
CA LEU A 119 -11.21 7.36 30.92
C LEU A 119 -10.73 6.49 29.74
N TRP A 120 -10.78 5.16 29.88
CA TRP A 120 -10.45 4.25 28.78
C TRP A 120 -11.37 4.40 27.56
N PHE A 121 -12.62 4.87 27.75
CA PHE A 121 -13.51 5.14 26.64
C PHE A 121 -13.01 6.29 25.73
N LEU A 122 -12.10 7.13 26.21
CA LEU A 122 -11.43 8.12 25.35
C LEU A 122 -10.63 7.46 24.21
N CYS A 123 -10.24 6.19 24.37
CA CYS A 123 -9.60 5.45 23.30
C CYS A 123 -10.50 5.26 22.07
N LEU A 124 -11.84 5.39 22.19
CA LEU A 124 -12.74 5.39 21.04
C LEU A 124 -12.50 6.59 20.11
N LEU A 125 -11.90 7.68 20.61
CA LEU A 125 -11.51 8.81 19.75
C LEU A 125 -10.51 8.40 18.68
N PHE A 126 -9.72 7.32 18.87
CA PHE A 126 -8.82 6.80 17.85
C PHE A 126 -9.53 6.13 16.68
N LEU A 127 -10.86 5.91 16.74
CA LEU A 127 -11.67 5.52 15.57
C LEU A 127 -11.97 6.70 14.64
N LEU A 128 -11.79 7.94 15.14
CA LEU A 128 -11.92 9.14 14.31
C LEU A 128 -10.79 9.18 13.25
N PRO A 129 -10.98 9.93 12.15
CA PRO A 129 -9.98 10.12 11.13
C PRO A 129 -8.83 11.01 11.63
N ILE A 130 -7.96 10.42 12.43
CA ILE A 130 -6.78 11.08 12.97
C ILE A 130 -5.60 10.83 12.04
N PRO A 131 -4.79 11.86 11.70
CA PRO A 131 -3.58 11.70 10.90
C PRO A 131 -2.64 10.62 11.45
N SER A 132 -2.12 9.79 10.56
CA SER A 132 -1.21 8.69 10.89
C SER A 132 0.14 8.87 10.19
N PRO A 133 1.10 9.58 10.80
CA PRO A 133 2.42 9.82 10.19
C PRO A 133 3.19 8.53 9.89
N THR A 134 3.03 7.50 10.71
CA THR A 134 3.68 6.20 10.55
C THR A 134 3.15 5.45 9.33
N ARG A 135 1.83 5.41 9.16
CA ARG A 135 1.19 4.87 7.96
C ARG A 135 1.59 5.68 6.73
N ALA A 136 1.55 7.02 6.82
CA ALA A 136 1.94 7.89 5.72
C ALA A 136 3.39 7.66 5.27
N TRP A 137 4.30 7.37 6.21
CA TRP A 137 5.68 7.01 5.90
C TRP A 137 5.78 5.67 5.17
N LEU A 138 5.05 4.64 5.61
CA LEU A 138 5.02 3.33 4.97
C LEU A 138 4.43 3.42 3.54
N GLU A 139 3.32 4.12 3.38
CA GLU A 139 2.69 4.37 2.08
C GLU A 139 3.61 5.18 1.14
N PHE A 140 4.34 6.17 1.69
CA PHE A 140 5.30 6.92 0.90
C PHE A 140 6.38 6.03 0.27
N ARG A 141 6.83 5.00 0.97
CA ARG A 141 7.79 4.02 0.44
C ARG A 141 7.20 3.24 -0.73
N GLY A 142 5.96 2.77 -0.60
CA GLY A 142 5.23 2.09 -1.67
C GLY A 142 5.02 2.98 -2.90
N TYR A 143 4.57 4.23 -2.70
CA TYR A 143 4.37 5.17 -3.82
C TYR A 143 5.67 5.63 -4.48
N ARG A 144 6.80 5.67 -3.76
CA ARG A 144 8.12 5.87 -4.39
C ARG A 144 8.42 4.76 -5.39
N MET A 145 8.12 3.51 -5.05
CA MET A 145 8.24 2.37 -5.96
C MET A 145 7.32 2.54 -7.16
N THR A 146 6.04 2.90 -6.93
CA THR A 146 5.08 3.21 -8.01
C THR A 146 5.65 4.24 -8.98
N LEU A 147 6.18 5.37 -8.47
CA LEU A 147 6.81 6.42 -9.28
C LEU A 147 8.03 5.90 -10.06
N ALA A 148 8.82 5.02 -9.47
CA ALA A 148 10.01 4.45 -10.12
C ALA A 148 9.61 3.56 -11.30
N VAL A 149 8.59 2.70 -11.14
CA VAL A 149 8.07 1.85 -12.21
C VAL A 149 7.49 2.70 -13.34
N TRP A 150 6.65 3.69 -13.03
CA TRP A 150 6.12 4.61 -14.05
C TRP A 150 7.22 5.35 -14.79
N ALA A 151 8.24 5.86 -14.09
CA ALA A 151 9.37 6.54 -14.71
C ALA A 151 10.21 5.62 -15.60
N HIS A 152 10.31 4.33 -15.27
CA HIS A 152 10.99 3.33 -16.10
C HIS A 152 10.28 3.16 -17.45
N PHE A 153 8.95 2.97 -17.45
CA PHE A 153 8.19 2.72 -18.67
C PHE A 153 7.88 3.96 -19.51
N LEU A 154 7.69 5.13 -18.87
CA LEU A 154 7.37 6.37 -19.57
C LEU A 154 8.61 7.17 -20.02
N GLY A 155 9.81 6.74 -19.57
CA GLY A 155 11.07 7.32 -19.99
C GLY A 155 11.48 8.59 -19.26
N ARG A 156 12.61 9.16 -19.69
CA ARG A 156 13.26 10.28 -19.00
C ARG A 156 12.47 11.60 -19.06
N ASP A 157 11.65 11.78 -20.08
CA ASP A 157 10.88 13.02 -20.30
C ASP A 157 9.57 13.04 -19.51
N TRP A 158 9.24 11.95 -18.82
CA TRP A 158 8.04 11.90 -17.99
C TRP A 158 8.13 12.84 -16.80
N LYS A 159 7.14 13.74 -16.73
CA LYS A 159 7.01 14.71 -15.63
C LYS A 159 5.98 14.23 -14.62
N PRO A 160 6.40 13.73 -13.44
CA PRO A 160 5.49 13.08 -12.47
C PRO A 160 4.57 14.05 -11.72
N GLY A 161 4.66 15.35 -11.91
CA GLY A 161 3.98 16.37 -11.09
C GLY A 161 2.48 16.14 -10.97
N LYS A 162 1.76 15.92 -12.07
CA LYS A 162 0.30 15.63 -12.05
C LYS A 162 -0.01 14.32 -11.33
N PHE A 163 0.83 13.29 -11.51
CA PHE A 163 0.66 12.02 -10.85
C PHE A 163 0.88 12.15 -9.34
N ILE A 164 1.96 12.84 -8.94
CA ILE A 164 2.28 13.11 -7.52
C ILE A 164 1.12 13.85 -6.86
N LEU A 165 0.63 14.93 -7.47
CA LEU A 165 -0.49 15.71 -6.94
C LEU A 165 -1.73 14.82 -6.76
N SER A 166 -2.09 14.05 -7.78
CA SER A 166 -3.24 13.11 -7.69
C SER A 166 -3.08 12.06 -6.58
N VAL A 167 -1.87 11.54 -6.36
CA VAL A 167 -1.61 10.60 -5.26
C VAL A 167 -1.75 11.30 -3.91
N VAL A 168 -1.17 12.47 -3.74
CA VAL A 168 -1.23 13.22 -2.48
C VAL A 168 -2.67 13.59 -2.15
N GLU A 169 -3.40 14.19 -3.07
CA GLU A 169 -4.80 14.56 -2.86
C GLU A 169 -5.67 13.35 -2.48
N LYS A 170 -5.57 12.25 -3.26
CA LYS A 170 -6.47 11.09 -3.11
C LYS A 170 -6.08 10.18 -1.94
N GLN A 171 -4.80 9.97 -1.70
CA GLN A 171 -4.34 8.95 -0.75
C GLN A 171 -3.92 9.55 0.60
N TYR A 172 -3.48 10.80 0.65
CA TYR A 172 -3.01 11.42 1.88
C TYR A 172 -4.00 12.42 2.46
N CYS A 173 -4.62 13.23 1.59
CA CYS A 173 -5.44 14.37 2.02
C CYS A 173 -6.95 14.13 1.93
N SER A 174 -7.40 12.97 1.40
CA SER A 174 -8.83 12.69 1.25
C SER A 174 -9.43 11.89 2.39
N SER A 175 -10.75 11.99 2.53
CA SER A 175 -11.54 11.18 3.46
C SER A 175 -11.49 9.68 3.14
N SER A 176 -11.25 9.29 1.90
CA SER A 176 -11.14 7.89 1.47
C SER A 176 -10.05 7.12 2.21
N TYR A 177 -9.02 7.82 2.69
CA TYR A 177 -7.92 7.28 3.48
C TYR A 177 -7.81 7.92 4.87
N TYR A 178 -8.93 8.44 5.41
CA TYR A 178 -9.01 9.02 6.75
C TYR A 178 -8.06 10.21 6.95
N TRP A 179 -7.86 11.04 5.88
CA TRP A 179 -6.90 12.16 5.92
C TRP A 179 -5.57 11.72 6.54
N MET A 180 -5.00 10.65 6.00
CA MET A 180 -3.84 9.96 6.54
C MET A 180 -2.70 10.92 6.91
N PHE A 181 -2.47 11.96 6.09
CA PHE A 181 -1.51 13.02 6.37
C PHE A 181 -1.88 14.29 5.57
N PRO A 182 -2.74 15.18 6.10
CA PRO A 182 -3.36 16.28 5.35
C PRO A 182 -2.44 17.52 5.18
N PHE A 183 -1.15 17.31 4.97
CA PHE A 183 -0.17 18.37 4.69
C PHE A 183 0.30 18.24 3.23
N GLU A 184 -0.53 18.76 2.31
CA GLU A 184 -0.38 18.54 0.87
C GLU A 184 0.97 19.01 0.35
N GLU A 185 1.33 20.27 0.57
CA GLU A 185 2.59 20.88 0.06
C GLU A 185 3.82 20.09 0.55
N TYR A 186 3.82 19.70 1.82
CA TYR A 186 4.90 18.89 2.40
C TYR A 186 5.02 17.56 1.66
N MET A 187 3.91 16.87 1.42
CA MET A 187 3.90 15.57 0.75
C MET A 187 4.29 15.68 -0.72
N VAL A 188 3.79 16.69 -1.43
CA VAL A 188 4.18 16.96 -2.84
C VAL A 188 5.69 17.18 -2.92
N ARG A 189 6.25 18.03 -2.09
CA ARG A 189 7.70 18.27 -2.03
C ARG A 189 8.49 16.99 -1.72
N LYS A 190 8.03 16.22 -0.72
CA LYS A 190 8.65 14.96 -0.33
C LYS A 190 8.66 13.94 -1.47
N PHE A 191 7.57 13.83 -2.23
CA PHE A 191 7.49 12.96 -3.40
C PHE A 191 8.42 13.38 -4.53
N HIS A 192 8.55 14.68 -4.81
CA HIS A 192 9.51 15.18 -5.79
C HIS A 192 10.94 14.81 -5.42
N ILE A 193 11.34 15.04 -4.17
CA ILE A 193 12.66 14.62 -3.66
C ILE A 193 12.83 13.11 -3.77
N GLY A 194 11.83 12.35 -3.33
CA GLY A 194 11.84 10.88 -3.38
C GLY A 194 11.94 10.33 -4.81
N HIS A 195 11.31 11.00 -5.78
CA HIS A 195 11.43 10.65 -7.19
C HIS A 195 12.86 10.85 -7.73
N ILE A 196 13.49 11.98 -7.39
CA ILE A 196 14.88 12.26 -7.77
C ILE A 196 15.82 11.21 -7.16
N GLN A 197 15.61 10.86 -5.90
CA GLN A 197 16.43 9.93 -5.12
C GLN A 197 16.00 8.46 -5.26
N ARG A 198 15.12 8.12 -6.19
CA ARG A 198 14.54 6.76 -6.28
C ARG A 198 15.58 5.65 -6.44
N ARG A 199 16.69 5.93 -7.12
CA ARG A 199 17.79 4.98 -7.32
C ARG A 199 18.66 4.74 -6.08
N ASN A 200 18.42 5.47 -4.99
CA ASN A 200 19.13 5.25 -3.72
C ASN A 200 18.43 4.20 -2.84
N ASP A 201 17.24 3.74 -3.21
CA ASP A 201 16.50 2.73 -2.45
C ASP A 201 16.82 1.33 -3.00
N PRO A 202 17.39 0.42 -2.17
CA PRO A 202 17.78 -0.92 -2.63
C PRO A 202 16.62 -1.75 -3.15
N ILE A 203 15.41 -1.60 -2.60
CA ILE A 203 14.22 -2.34 -3.08
C ILE A 203 13.80 -1.80 -4.45
N VAL A 204 13.90 -0.49 -4.67
CA VAL A 204 13.61 0.12 -5.97
C VAL A 204 14.61 -0.37 -7.01
N LEU A 205 15.90 -0.40 -6.69
CA LEU A 205 16.93 -0.92 -7.59
C LEU A 205 16.72 -2.40 -7.92
N GLU A 206 16.35 -3.21 -6.93
CA GLU A 206 16.05 -4.62 -7.08
C GLU A 206 14.93 -4.82 -8.14
N VAL A 207 13.82 -4.12 -8.00
CA VAL A 207 12.68 -4.21 -8.93
C VAL A 207 13.02 -3.68 -10.32
N LEU A 208 13.69 -2.52 -10.41
CA LEU A 208 14.05 -1.95 -11.71
C LEU A 208 15.00 -2.86 -12.50
N LYS A 209 15.96 -3.54 -11.86
CA LYS A 209 16.83 -4.52 -12.51
C LYS A 209 16.06 -5.67 -13.15
N ILE A 210 14.98 -6.14 -12.52
CA ILE A 210 14.14 -7.20 -13.08
C ILE A 210 13.38 -6.69 -14.31
N LEU A 211 12.93 -5.44 -14.28
CA LEU A 211 12.22 -4.83 -15.40
C LEU A 211 13.14 -4.43 -16.56
N GLU A 212 14.44 -4.21 -16.31
CA GLU A 212 15.47 -3.87 -17.30
C GLU A 212 16.02 -5.11 -18.02
N ASN A 213 16.02 -6.27 -17.37
CA ASN A 213 16.51 -7.52 -17.95
C ASN A 213 15.45 -8.09 -18.91
N ASP A 214 15.73 -7.95 -20.22
CA ASP A 214 14.99 -8.56 -21.32
C ASP A 214 15.25 -10.05 -21.41
#